data_6d422493f7dc986da19d6bf2f86bc795
#
_entry.id   6d422493f7dc986da19d6bf2f86bc795
#
_cell.length_a   1.000
_cell.length_b   1.000
_cell.length_c   1.000
_cell.angle_alpha   90.00
_cell.angle_beta   90.00
_cell.angle_gamma   90.00
#
_symmetry.space_group_name_H-M   'P 1'
#
loop_
_entity.id
_entity.type
_entity.pdbx_description
1 polymer ?
#
loop_
_entity_poly.entity_id
_entity_poly.type
_entity_poly.pdbx_seq_one_letter_code
_entity_poly.pdbx_strand_id
1 'polypeptide(L)'
;IFGFGMNWQHCSQVVFLGLGDSYEQYYQAIRRCWRFGQTNAVNVRIVVSDAEQAIAENVKRKEKEATEMAENIVEALRVEQTCEVRGDREDVYEEHDVQGEGWRLMLGDACTRLKEIPDGSIGFSVYSPPFASLYTYSASRRDLGNSKDYNQFFEHFAFIAPEMLRVTMPGRRMGVHCAQLSTTKATHGVIGWRDFRGDLIRAYVAAGWIYDGEICIDKNPQAQAIRTRSKQLMFVQKEKDSSWLRPAMADYILLFRHPGENTVPVKTDVTNEEWILFAHPIWYGIKESDVLKYRAARDEEDEKHICPLQLETIERCIRLWSNPGETVLSPFAGIGSEGYVSRRFGRKFIGIELKQSYFDIAVKHLAQANEEGLRDPTVPNDLPEKKAVKPRKSKATAVAPPLAVSEPSVVAVAAAAMETSST
;
A
#
# COMPACT_ATOMS: atom_id res chain seq x y z
N ILE A 1 -20.33 -29.74 -29.18
CA ILE A 1 -19.83 -28.65 -30.05
C ILE A 1 -20.72 -27.38 -29.99
N PHE A 2 -21.86 -27.42 -29.32
CA PHE A 2 -22.74 -26.23 -29.21
C PHE A 2 -22.49 -25.45 -27.92
N GLY A 3 -21.24 -25.03 -27.75
CA GLY A 3 -20.73 -24.55 -26.45
C GLY A 3 -21.13 -23.13 -26.06
N PHE A 4 -21.33 -22.14 -26.91
CA PHE A 4 -21.53 -20.75 -26.51
C PHE A 4 -22.73 -20.09 -27.21
N GLY A 5 -23.53 -19.33 -26.46
CA GLY A 5 -24.49 -18.35 -26.99
C GLY A 5 -25.95 -18.79 -27.13
N MET A 6 -26.30 -20.08 -27.01
CA MET A 6 -27.70 -20.51 -27.17
C MET A 6 -28.48 -20.53 -25.85
N ASN A 7 -29.77 -20.17 -25.91
CA ASN A 7 -30.70 -20.21 -24.80
C ASN A 7 -31.77 -21.30 -25.04
N TRP A 8 -31.80 -22.30 -24.16
CA TRP A 8 -32.74 -23.45 -24.24
C TRP A 8 -33.62 -23.56 -22.98
N GLN A 9 -34.00 -22.41 -22.41
CA GLN A 9 -34.81 -22.38 -21.17
C GLN A 9 -36.20 -23.03 -21.31
N HIS A 10 -36.68 -23.33 -22.52
CA HIS A 10 -37.91 -24.09 -22.77
C HIS A 10 -37.69 -25.61 -22.81
N CYS A 11 -36.45 -26.07 -22.72
CA CYS A 11 -36.10 -27.49 -22.70
C CYS A 11 -35.85 -27.95 -21.27
N SER A 12 -36.56 -28.98 -20.83
CA SER A 12 -36.44 -29.59 -19.50
C SER A 12 -35.82 -30.97 -19.49
N GLN A 13 -35.45 -31.51 -20.65
CA GLN A 13 -34.80 -32.84 -20.78
C GLN A 13 -33.47 -32.67 -21.51
N VAL A 14 -32.40 -33.11 -20.90
CA VAL A 14 -31.02 -33.04 -21.45
C VAL A 14 -30.43 -34.44 -21.45
N VAL A 15 -29.85 -34.86 -22.56
CA VAL A 15 -29.16 -36.14 -22.67
C VAL A 15 -27.71 -35.86 -23.12
N PHE A 16 -26.75 -36.32 -22.34
CA PHE A 16 -25.34 -36.36 -22.71
C PHE A 16 -25.00 -37.77 -23.25
N LEU A 17 -24.42 -37.81 -24.43
CA LEU A 17 -23.83 -39.01 -25.02
C LEU A 17 -22.31 -38.97 -24.81
N GLY A 18 -21.84 -39.51 -23.70
CA GLY A 18 -20.47 -39.38 -23.22
C GLY A 18 -20.23 -38.08 -22.43
N LEU A 19 -19.21 -38.09 -21.59
CA LEU A 19 -18.76 -36.95 -20.81
C LEU A 19 -17.25 -36.72 -21.06
N GLY A 20 -16.86 -35.44 -21.15
CA GLY A 20 -15.46 -35.05 -21.01
C GLY A 20 -15.08 -34.85 -19.53
N ASP A 21 -13.79 -34.83 -19.24
CA ASP A 21 -13.24 -34.59 -17.87
C ASP A 21 -13.53 -33.22 -17.29
N SER A 22 -14.11 -32.30 -18.08
CA SER A 22 -14.37 -30.92 -17.67
C SER A 22 -15.77 -30.79 -17.05
N TYR A 23 -15.83 -30.69 -15.74
CA TYR A 23 -17.04 -30.32 -15.00
C TYR A 23 -17.62 -28.98 -15.46
N GLU A 24 -16.78 -28.03 -15.79
CA GLU A 24 -17.22 -26.70 -16.27
C GLU A 24 -18.04 -26.79 -17.56
N GLN A 25 -17.58 -27.57 -18.54
CA GLN A 25 -18.31 -27.76 -19.81
C GLN A 25 -19.68 -28.47 -19.58
N TYR A 26 -19.72 -29.47 -18.72
CA TYR A 26 -20.93 -30.14 -18.31
C TYR A 26 -21.91 -29.17 -17.63
N TYR A 27 -21.45 -28.43 -16.64
CA TYR A 27 -22.24 -27.42 -15.93
C TYR A 27 -22.76 -26.33 -16.82
N GLN A 28 -21.93 -25.76 -17.68
CA GLN A 28 -22.32 -24.74 -18.65
C GLN A 28 -23.38 -25.23 -19.64
N ALA A 29 -23.33 -26.48 -20.04
CA ALA A 29 -24.35 -27.07 -20.91
C ALA A 29 -25.71 -27.19 -20.21
N ILE A 30 -25.75 -27.60 -18.96
CA ILE A 30 -26.99 -27.66 -18.15
C ILE A 30 -27.58 -26.29 -17.91
N ARG A 31 -26.74 -25.28 -17.60
CA ARG A 31 -27.14 -23.89 -17.37
C ARG A 31 -27.86 -23.25 -18.54
N ARG A 32 -27.80 -23.82 -19.74
CA ARG A 32 -28.55 -23.33 -20.90
C ARG A 32 -30.02 -23.67 -20.88
N CYS A 33 -30.36 -24.78 -20.24
CA CYS A 33 -31.73 -25.22 -19.99
C CYS A 33 -32.22 -24.72 -18.63
N TRP A 34 -31.33 -24.74 -17.64
CA TRP A 34 -31.63 -24.31 -16.27
C TRP A 34 -31.27 -22.81 -16.10
N ARG A 35 -32.17 -21.95 -16.52
CA ARG A 35 -32.05 -20.49 -16.46
C ARG A 35 -33.22 -19.81 -15.80
N PHE A 36 -33.06 -18.54 -15.50
CA PHE A 36 -34.17 -17.71 -15.01
C PHE A 36 -35.34 -17.77 -16.00
N GLY A 37 -36.53 -18.09 -15.50
CA GLY A 37 -37.74 -18.29 -16.32
C GLY A 37 -38.04 -19.77 -16.69
N GLN A 38 -37.17 -20.75 -16.32
CA GLN A 38 -37.51 -22.17 -16.41
C GLN A 38 -38.42 -22.56 -15.25
N THR A 39 -39.62 -23.02 -15.58
CA THR A 39 -40.64 -23.41 -14.62
C THR A 39 -40.65 -24.92 -14.32
N ASN A 40 -40.02 -25.73 -15.16
CA ASN A 40 -39.97 -27.16 -15.02
C ASN A 40 -38.62 -27.64 -14.50
N ALA A 41 -38.62 -28.76 -13.77
CA ALA A 41 -37.36 -29.39 -13.36
C ALA A 41 -36.59 -29.88 -14.60
N VAL A 42 -35.31 -29.54 -14.69
CA VAL A 42 -34.43 -29.97 -15.76
C VAL A 42 -33.87 -31.34 -15.40
N ASN A 43 -34.27 -32.35 -16.17
CA ASN A 43 -33.79 -33.71 -16.01
C ASN A 43 -32.59 -33.97 -16.92
N VAL A 44 -31.48 -34.38 -16.33
CA VAL A 44 -30.25 -34.69 -17.05
C VAL A 44 -30.01 -36.20 -17.05
N ARG A 45 -29.84 -36.75 -18.22
CA ARG A 45 -29.48 -38.17 -18.41
C ARG A 45 -28.12 -38.25 -19.07
N ILE A 46 -27.25 -39.07 -18.52
CA ILE A 46 -25.90 -39.26 -19.03
C ILE A 46 -25.78 -40.72 -19.45
N VAL A 47 -25.51 -40.93 -20.74
CA VAL A 47 -25.22 -42.25 -21.31
C VAL A 47 -23.72 -42.37 -21.44
N VAL A 48 -23.13 -43.29 -20.70
CA VAL A 48 -21.67 -43.55 -20.72
C VAL A 48 -21.43 -45.03 -21.02
N SER A 49 -20.34 -45.34 -21.66
CA SER A 49 -19.85 -46.71 -21.81
C SER A 49 -19.14 -47.14 -20.51
N ASP A 50 -18.95 -48.47 -20.34
CA ASP A 50 -18.23 -49.01 -19.17
C ASP A 50 -16.81 -48.42 -19.04
N ALA A 51 -16.18 -48.08 -20.16
CA ALA A 51 -14.86 -47.46 -20.18
C ALA A 51 -14.85 -45.96 -19.72
N GLU A 52 -16.01 -45.29 -19.78
CA GLU A 52 -16.18 -43.90 -19.39
C GLU A 52 -16.76 -43.70 -17.97
N GLN A 53 -17.01 -44.78 -17.26
CA GLN A 53 -17.60 -44.73 -15.92
C GLN A 53 -16.74 -43.95 -14.94
N ALA A 54 -15.42 -44.07 -15.02
CA ALA A 54 -14.48 -43.30 -14.18
C ALA A 54 -14.58 -41.78 -14.42
N ILE A 55 -14.85 -41.36 -15.66
CA ILE A 55 -15.07 -39.95 -16.02
C ILE A 55 -16.38 -39.45 -15.40
N ALA A 56 -17.45 -40.24 -15.50
CA ALA A 56 -18.73 -39.90 -14.90
C ALA A 56 -18.66 -39.79 -13.36
N GLU A 57 -17.92 -40.67 -12.71
CA GLU A 57 -17.66 -40.59 -11.26
C GLU A 57 -16.84 -39.37 -10.89
N ASN A 58 -15.82 -39.02 -11.66
CA ASN A 58 -15.02 -37.83 -11.45
C ASN A 58 -15.84 -36.53 -11.60
N VAL A 59 -16.72 -36.47 -12.59
CA VAL A 59 -17.64 -35.33 -12.78
C VAL A 59 -18.60 -35.21 -11.60
N LYS A 60 -19.19 -36.32 -11.13
CA LYS A 60 -20.05 -36.34 -9.94
C LYS A 60 -19.32 -35.91 -8.68
N ARG A 61 -18.08 -36.34 -8.49
CA ARG A 61 -17.26 -35.91 -7.36
C ARG A 61 -17.01 -34.39 -7.40
N LYS A 62 -16.64 -33.84 -8.56
CA LYS A 62 -16.44 -32.41 -8.74
C LYS A 62 -17.73 -31.60 -8.56
N GLU A 63 -18.88 -32.15 -8.97
CA GLU A 63 -20.19 -31.54 -8.73
C GLU A 63 -20.50 -31.44 -7.22
N LYS A 64 -20.24 -32.52 -6.48
CA LYS A 64 -20.42 -32.55 -5.04
C LYS A 64 -19.49 -31.55 -4.34
N GLU A 65 -18.21 -31.55 -4.69
CA GLU A 65 -17.21 -30.56 -4.16
C GLU A 65 -17.62 -29.13 -4.44
N ALA A 66 -18.10 -28.81 -5.65
CA ALA A 66 -18.58 -27.48 -6.02
C ALA A 66 -19.85 -27.10 -5.26
N THR A 67 -20.75 -28.05 -4.99
CA THR A 67 -21.96 -27.82 -4.20
C THR A 67 -21.60 -27.55 -2.73
N GLU A 68 -20.76 -28.40 -2.14
CA GLU A 68 -20.26 -28.21 -0.77
C GLU A 68 -19.53 -26.89 -0.59
N MET A 69 -18.72 -26.50 -1.59
CA MET A 69 -18.04 -25.19 -1.58
C MET A 69 -19.06 -24.04 -1.68
N ALA A 70 -20.08 -24.16 -2.52
CA ALA A 70 -21.14 -23.15 -2.64
C ALA A 70 -21.95 -23.03 -1.35
N GLU A 71 -22.29 -24.15 -0.72
CA GLU A 71 -22.99 -24.18 0.57
C GLU A 71 -22.15 -23.56 1.69
N ASN A 72 -20.85 -23.87 1.74
CA ASN A 72 -19.91 -23.27 2.69
C ASN A 72 -19.77 -21.76 2.48
N ILE A 73 -19.75 -21.28 1.23
CA ILE A 73 -19.75 -19.84 0.91
C ILE A 73 -21.06 -19.20 1.33
N VAL A 74 -22.20 -19.82 1.04
CA VAL A 74 -23.52 -19.31 1.44
C VAL A 74 -23.65 -19.28 2.96
N GLU A 75 -23.15 -20.28 3.67
CA GLU A 75 -23.16 -20.33 5.14
C GLU A 75 -22.22 -19.27 5.72
N ALA A 76 -21.02 -19.08 5.14
CA ALA A 76 -20.12 -18.01 5.53
C ALA A 76 -20.76 -16.62 5.31
N LEU A 77 -21.41 -16.40 4.15
CA LEU A 77 -22.16 -15.17 3.87
C LEU A 77 -23.37 -15.00 4.80
N ARG A 78 -24.04 -16.10 5.17
CA ARG A 78 -25.18 -16.09 6.09
C ARG A 78 -24.72 -15.75 7.52
N VAL A 79 -23.59 -16.29 7.95
CA VAL A 79 -22.94 -15.91 9.21
C VAL A 79 -22.56 -14.44 9.18
N GLU A 80 -21.98 -13.95 8.10
CA GLU A 80 -21.62 -12.55 7.89
C GLU A 80 -22.85 -11.65 7.89
N GLN A 81 -23.92 -11.97 7.15
CA GLN A 81 -25.18 -11.23 7.15
C GLN A 81 -25.90 -11.30 8.50
N THR A 82 -25.82 -12.44 9.21
CA THR A 82 -26.44 -12.58 10.55
C THR A 82 -25.66 -11.75 11.58
N CYS A 83 -24.36 -11.59 11.40
CA CYS A 83 -23.53 -10.67 12.20
C CYS A 83 -23.85 -9.20 11.86
N GLU A 84 -24.12 -8.87 10.59
CA GLU A 84 -24.56 -7.52 10.18
C GLU A 84 -25.95 -7.17 10.73
N VAL A 85 -26.88 -8.14 10.78
CA VAL A 85 -28.25 -7.93 11.29
C VAL A 85 -28.31 -7.96 12.82
N ARG A 86 -27.40 -8.64 13.50
CA ARG A 86 -27.43 -8.73 14.97
C ARG A 86 -26.77 -7.57 15.68
N GLY A 87 -26.07 -6.65 14.99
CA GLY A 87 -25.50 -5.46 15.64
C GLY A 87 -24.56 -5.73 16.85
N ASP A 88 -24.32 -6.99 17.18
CA ASP A 88 -23.78 -7.46 18.45
C ASP A 88 -22.42 -8.13 18.31
N ARG A 89 -21.51 -7.45 17.64
CA ARG A 89 -20.10 -7.44 17.97
C ARG A 89 -19.63 -6.01 17.75
N GLU A 90 -19.92 -5.14 18.70
CA GLU A 90 -18.99 -4.09 19.01
C GLU A 90 -17.65 -4.79 19.24
N ASP A 91 -16.69 -4.53 18.35
CA ASP A 91 -15.29 -4.75 18.69
C ASP A 91 -15.06 -3.87 19.91
N VAL A 92 -15.15 -4.46 21.11
CA VAL A 92 -14.86 -3.79 22.38
C VAL A 92 -13.34 -3.61 22.40
N TYR A 93 -12.88 -2.57 21.73
CA TYR A 93 -11.56 -2.05 22.02
C TYR A 93 -11.74 -0.97 23.07
N GLU A 94 -10.96 -1.06 24.14
CA GLU A 94 -10.97 -0.06 25.18
C GLU A 94 -10.29 1.20 24.65
N GLU A 95 -11.08 2.25 24.37
CA GLU A 95 -10.53 3.56 24.07
C GLU A 95 -9.81 4.07 25.32
N HIS A 96 -8.53 4.36 25.20
CA HIS A 96 -7.78 5.00 26.24
C HIS A 96 -6.67 5.89 25.69
N ASP A 97 -6.20 6.79 26.53
CA ASP A 97 -5.16 7.74 26.21
C ASP A 97 -3.94 7.52 27.09
N VAL A 98 -2.77 7.69 26.50
CA VAL A 98 -1.52 7.87 27.23
C VAL A 98 -0.96 9.25 26.89
N GLN A 99 -0.57 9.97 27.93
CA GLN A 99 0.00 11.30 27.80
C GLN A 99 1.39 11.34 28.44
N GLY A 100 2.27 12.04 27.77
CA GLY A 100 3.59 12.38 28.29
C GLY A 100 3.88 13.87 28.11
N GLU A 101 5.07 14.30 28.49
CA GLU A 101 5.47 15.70 28.29
C GLU A 101 5.42 16.07 26.81
N GLY A 102 4.47 16.93 26.45
CA GLY A 102 4.30 17.47 25.08
C GLY A 102 3.75 16.50 24.07
N TRP A 103 3.16 15.36 24.47
CA TRP A 103 2.47 14.47 23.55
C TRP A 103 1.26 13.79 24.21
N ARG A 104 0.28 13.46 23.35
CA ARG A 104 -0.89 12.65 23.67
C ARG A 104 -1.05 11.59 22.59
N LEU A 105 -1.17 10.34 22.98
CA LEU A 105 -1.49 9.23 22.09
C LEU A 105 -2.84 8.65 22.49
N MET A 106 -3.74 8.51 21.50
CA MET A 106 -5.12 8.12 21.67
C MET A 106 -5.34 6.77 20.99
N LEU A 107 -5.71 5.74 21.76
CA LEU A 107 -6.12 4.46 21.19
C LEU A 107 -7.56 4.59 20.72
N GLY A 108 -7.81 4.22 19.46
CA GLY A 108 -9.17 4.22 18.91
C GLY A 108 -9.25 4.53 17.42
N ASP A 109 -10.48 4.54 16.92
CA ASP A 109 -10.78 4.85 15.54
C ASP A 109 -10.61 6.35 15.26
N ALA A 110 -9.82 6.69 14.23
CA ALA A 110 -9.56 8.07 13.83
C ALA A 110 -10.86 8.85 13.54
N CYS A 111 -11.89 8.20 12.98
CA CYS A 111 -13.17 8.85 12.68
C CYS A 111 -13.90 9.34 13.94
N THR A 112 -13.68 8.67 15.08
CA THR A 112 -14.27 9.05 16.36
C THR A 112 -13.35 9.95 17.16
N ARG A 113 -12.08 9.59 17.26
CA ARG A 113 -11.11 10.28 18.12
C ARG A 113 -10.74 11.68 17.62
N LEU A 114 -10.78 11.94 16.30
CA LEU A 114 -10.55 13.28 15.75
C LEU A 114 -11.56 14.30 16.28
N LYS A 115 -12.79 13.88 16.57
CA LYS A 115 -13.84 14.75 17.11
C LYS A 115 -13.54 15.33 18.50
N GLU A 116 -12.62 14.70 19.24
CA GLU A 116 -12.17 15.17 20.55
C GLU A 116 -11.12 16.28 20.45
N ILE A 117 -10.53 16.48 19.27
CA ILE A 117 -9.51 17.51 19.02
C ILE A 117 -10.21 18.82 18.72
N PRO A 118 -9.85 19.93 19.41
CA PRO A 118 -10.48 21.23 19.18
C PRO A 118 -10.28 21.75 17.76
N ASP A 119 -11.24 22.52 17.26
CA ASP A 119 -11.17 23.20 15.98
C ASP A 119 -9.95 24.11 15.90
N GLY A 120 -9.27 24.11 14.76
CA GLY A 120 -8.16 25.03 14.49
C GLY A 120 -7.01 24.96 15.52
N SER A 121 -6.78 23.80 16.15
CA SER A 121 -5.75 23.62 17.19
C SER A 121 -4.44 23.03 16.65
N ILE A 122 -4.44 22.50 15.43
CA ILE A 122 -3.32 21.78 14.83
C ILE A 122 -2.55 22.71 13.88
N GLY A 123 -1.25 22.88 14.15
CA GLY A 123 -0.36 23.68 13.33
C GLY A 123 0.10 23.00 12.05
N PHE A 124 0.29 21.68 12.10
CA PHE A 124 0.72 20.86 10.96
C PHE A 124 0.31 19.41 11.16
N SER A 125 0.10 18.70 10.06
CA SER A 125 -0.10 17.24 10.08
C SER A 125 0.81 16.59 9.05
N VAL A 126 1.42 15.45 9.42
CA VAL A 126 2.14 14.58 8.51
C VAL A 126 1.85 13.13 8.87
N TYR A 127 1.52 12.32 7.87
CA TYR A 127 1.18 10.91 8.07
C TYR A 127 1.09 10.14 6.77
N SER A 128 1.05 8.82 6.88
CA SER A 128 0.77 7.89 5.80
C SER A 128 -0.58 7.23 6.07
N PRO A 129 -1.62 7.48 5.26
CA PRO A 129 -2.89 6.78 5.42
C PRO A 129 -2.71 5.29 5.09
N PRO A 130 -3.58 4.40 5.55
CA PRO A 130 -3.62 3.03 5.06
C PRO A 130 -3.72 3.01 3.53
N PHE A 131 -2.98 2.09 2.87
CA PHE A 131 -2.95 1.99 1.41
C PHE A 131 -4.14 1.15 0.91
N ALA A 132 -5.34 1.62 1.15
CA ALA A 132 -6.60 0.95 0.82
C ALA A 132 -6.61 -0.51 1.34
N SER A 133 -7.19 -1.45 0.59
CA SER A 133 -7.22 -2.88 0.93
C SER A 133 -5.90 -3.62 0.62
N LEU A 134 -4.79 -2.91 0.44
CA LEU A 134 -3.51 -3.56 0.13
C LEU A 134 -2.94 -4.31 1.35
N TYR A 135 -3.17 -3.80 2.55
CA TYR A 135 -2.70 -4.37 3.81
C TYR A 135 -3.80 -4.30 4.86
N THR A 136 -4.03 -5.42 5.54
CA THR A 136 -4.83 -5.51 6.75
C THR A 136 -3.91 -5.21 7.94
N TYR A 137 -4.25 -4.20 8.73
CA TYR A 137 -3.43 -3.80 9.87
C TYR A 137 -3.96 -4.36 11.20
N SER A 138 -5.27 -4.65 11.28
CA SER A 138 -5.90 -5.25 12.45
C SER A 138 -7.09 -6.11 12.04
N ALA A 139 -7.62 -6.93 12.95
CA ALA A 139 -8.85 -7.69 12.74
C ALA A 139 -10.12 -6.84 12.89
N SER A 140 -10.01 -5.56 13.27
CA SER A 140 -11.14 -4.68 13.51
C SER A 140 -11.85 -4.31 12.20
N ARG A 141 -13.18 -4.29 12.20
CA ARG A 141 -13.99 -3.77 11.10
C ARG A 141 -13.85 -2.27 10.88
N ARG A 142 -13.32 -1.54 11.87
CA ARG A 142 -13.03 -0.10 11.83
C ARG A 142 -11.67 0.21 11.20
N ASP A 143 -10.86 -0.81 10.95
CA ASP A 143 -9.61 -0.66 10.21
C ASP A 143 -9.92 -0.37 8.74
N LEU A 144 -9.52 0.80 8.28
CA LEU A 144 -9.63 1.20 6.87
C LEU A 144 -8.94 0.22 5.91
N GLY A 145 -7.90 -0.49 6.38
CA GLY A 145 -7.23 -1.56 5.62
C GLY A 145 -8.11 -2.79 5.39
N ASN A 146 -9.18 -2.97 6.19
CA ASN A 146 -10.15 -4.06 6.06
C ASN A 146 -11.33 -3.70 5.15
N SER A 147 -11.30 -2.59 4.43
CA SER A 147 -12.31 -2.25 3.44
C SER A 147 -12.42 -3.36 2.40
N LYS A 148 -13.65 -3.82 2.11
CA LYS A 148 -13.92 -4.92 1.16
C LYS A 148 -13.34 -4.64 -0.23
N ASP A 149 -13.36 -3.38 -0.62
CA ASP A 149 -12.83 -2.90 -1.88
C ASP A 149 -12.30 -1.47 -1.77
N TYR A 150 -11.73 -1.02 -2.87
CA TYR A 150 -11.13 0.30 -2.99
C TYR A 150 -12.14 1.45 -2.85
N ASN A 151 -13.40 1.27 -3.27
CA ASN A 151 -14.41 2.31 -3.20
C ASN A 151 -14.86 2.49 -1.75
N GLN A 152 -15.09 1.39 -1.04
CA GLN A 152 -15.43 1.41 0.38
C GLN A 152 -14.34 2.09 1.22
N PHE A 153 -13.07 1.92 0.87
CA PHE A 153 -11.99 2.66 1.53
C PHE A 153 -12.22 4.18 1.42
N PHE A 154 -12.54 4.71 0.23
CA PHE A 154 -12.76 6.14 0.06
C PHE A 154 -14.09 6.63 0.66
N GLU A 155 -15.11 5.77 0.73
CA GLU A 155 -16.35 6.06 1.48
C GLU A 155 -16.07 6.30 2.97
N HIS A 156 -15.25 5.44 3.58
CA HIS A 156 -14.83 5.62 4.97
C HIS A 156 -13.85 6.79 5.13
N PHE A 157 -12.92 6.95 4.19
CA PHE A 157 -11.93 8.02 4.22
C PHE A 157 -12.57 9.41 4.11
N ALA A 158 -13.76 9.49 3.50
CA ALA A 158 -14.56 10.72 3.42
C ALA A 158 -14.97 11.28 4.79
N PHE A 159 -14.94 10.50 5.87
CA PHE A 159 -15.19 10.99 7.23
C PHE A 159 -13.95 11.62 7.87
N ILE A 160 -12.76 11.24 7.45
CA ILE A 160 -11.49 11.72 8.03
C ILE A 160 -11.08 13.06 7.43
N ALA A 161 -11.17 13.21 6.11
CA ALA A 161 -10.70 14.40 5.43
C ALA A 161 -11.35 15.72 5.90
N PRO A 162 -12.67 15.78 6.17
CA PRO A 162 -13.32 16.98 6.76
C PRO A 162 -12.90 17.23 8.21
N GLU A 163 -12.71 16.19 9.03
CA GLU A 163 -12.26 16.35 10.41
C GLU A 163 -10.82 16.86 10.47
N MET A 164 -9.94 16.37 9.59
CA MET A 164 -8.59 16.92 9.45
C MET A 164 -8.63 18.40 9.06
N LEU A 165 -9.59 18.81 8.21
CA LEU A 165 -9.77 20.22 7.88
C LEU A 165 -10.23 21.02 9.12
N ARG A 166 -11.22 20.56 9.84
CA ARG A 166 -11.77 21.22 11.04
C ARG A 166 -10.69 21.47 12.10
N VAL A 167 -9.85 20.50 12.39
CA VAL A 167 -8.83 20.60 13.45
C VAL A 167 -7.61 21.43 13.04
N THR A 168 -7.36 21.59 11.75
CA THR A 168 -6.19 22.33 11.25
C THR A 168 -6.42 23.83 11.26
N MET A 169 -5.45 24.60 11.71
CA MET A 169 -5.49 26.06 11.71
C MET A 169 -5.66 26.61 10.28
N PRO A 170 -6.47 27.70 10.09
CA PRO A 170 -6.60 28.35 8.79
C PRO A 170 -5.27 28.72 8.15
N GLY A 171 -5.14 28.51 6.84
CA GLY A 171 -3.93 28.78 6.06
C GLY A 171 -2.74 27.86 6.32
N ARG A 172 -2.88 26.87 7.22
CA ARG A 172 -1.81 25.90 7.54
C ARG A 172 -1.83 24.70 6.60
N ARG A 173 -0.75 23.96 6.62
CA ARG A 173 -0.52 22.84 5.70
C ARG A 173 -0.65 21.48 6.35
N MET A 174 -0.83 20.50 5.49
CA MET A 174 -0.78 19.08 5.81
C MET A 174 0.01 18.35 4.73
N GLY A 175 0.87 17.40 5.14
CA GLY A 175 1.61 16.50 4.26
C GLY A 175 1.06 15.07 4.36
N VAL A 176 0.61 14.50 3.25
CA VAL A 176 0.10 13.13 3.19
C VAL A 176 1.04 12.28 2.36
N HIS A 177 1.69 11.32 3.00
CA HIS A 177 2.56 10.37 2.32
C HIS A 177 1.74 9.30 1.61
N CYS A 178 2.08 9.02 0.36
CA CYS A 178 1.48 7.91 -0.38
C CYS A 178 2.42 7.37 -1.47
N ALA A 179 2.06 6.23 -2.03
CA ALA A 179 2.63 5.66 -3.24
C ALA A 179 1.51 5.17 -4.15
N GLN A 180 1.80 4.93 -5.43
CA GLN A 180 0.85 4.28 -6.32
C GLN A 180 0.68 2.80 -5.95
N LEU A 181 -0.51 2.24 -6.17
CA LEU A 181 -0.80 0.86 -5.84
C LEU A 181 -0.60 -0.04 -7.07
N SER A 182 0.12 -1.14 -6.89
CA SER A 182 0.28 -2.13 -7.96
C SER A 182 -0.99 -2.94 -8.17
N THR A 183 -1.34 -3.17 -9.45
CA THR A 183 -2.41 -4.11 -9.81
C THR A 183 -1.82 -5.45 -10.23
N THR A 184 -2.54 -6.53 -9.96
CA THR A 184 -2.16 -7.88 -10.35
C THR A 184 -3.20 -8.47 -11.29
N LYS A 185 -2.77 -9.40 -12.16
CA LYS A 185 -3.69 -10.06 -13.09
C LYS A 185 -4.76 -10.88 -12.37
N ALA A 186 -4.41 -11.47 -11.23
CA ALA A 186 -5.32 -12.30 -10.46
C ALA A 186 -6.47 -11.50 -9.83
N THR A 187 -6.18 -10.33 -9.26
CA THR A 187 -7.17 -9.52 -8.53
C THR A 187 -7.79 -8.41 -9.37
N HIS A 188 -7.09 -7.94 -10.42
CA HIS A 188 -7.50 -6.76 -11.19
C HIS A 188 -7.65 -7.02 -12.69
N GLY A 189 -7.35 -8.25 -13.15
CA GLY A 189 -7.37 -8.60 -14.59
C GLY A 189 -6.20 -8.06 -15.40
N VAL A 190 -5.48 -7.06 -14.89
CA VAL A 190 -4.35 -6.40 -15.56
C VAL A 190 -3.18 -6.18 -14.61
N ILE A 191 -1.96 -6.14 -15.16
CA ILE A 191 -0.76 -5.74 -14.44
C ILE A 191 -0.49 -4.28 -14.78
N GLY A 192 -0.47 -3.41 -13.78
CA GLY A 192 -0.27 -1.97 -13.93
C GLY A 192 -0.28 -1.26 -12.60
N TRP A 193 -0.76 -0.03 -12.60
CA TRP A 193 -0.88 0.83 -11.43
C TRP A 193 -2.30 1.37 -11.29
N ARG A 194 -2.73 1.52 -10.04
CA ARG A 194 -3.91 2.30 -9.68
C ARG A 194 -3.43 3.65 -9.17
N ASP A 195 -4.05 4.72 -9.64
CA ASP A 195 -3.70 6.09 -9.28
C ASP A 195 -4.24 6.47 -7.89
N PHE A 196 -3.69 5.83 -6.85
CA PHE A 196 -4.06 6.10 -5.46
C PHE A 196 -3.74 7.54 -5.05
N ARG A 197 -2.61 8.07 -5.54
CA ARG A 197 -2.22 9.46 -5.35
C ARG A 197 -3.30 10.43 -5.84
N GLY A 198 -3.76 10.27 -7.07
CA GLY A 198 -4.79 11.12 -7.65
C GLY A 198 -6.14 10.98 -6.93
N ASP A 199 -6.49 9.77 -6.47
CA ASP A 199 -7.72 9.55 -5.71
C ASP A 199 -7.66 10.23 -4.34
N LEU A 200 -6.53 10.20 -3.64
CA LEU A 200 -6.33 10.97 -2.40
C LEU A 200 -6.46 12.47 -2.64
N ILE A 201 -5.83 13.01 -3.71
CA ILE A 201 -5.96 14.42 -4.06
C ILE A 201 -7.44 14.78 -4.26
N ARG A 202 -8.19 13.99 -5.02
CA ARG A 202 -9.62 14.22 -5.25
C ARG A 202 -10.43 14.17 -3.95
N ALA A 203 -10.15 13.21 -3.07
CA ALA A 203 -10.85 13.08 -1.80
C ALA A 203 -10.62 14.28 -0.88
N TYR A 204 -9.39 14.75 -0.74
CA TYR A 204 -9.10 15.92 0.09
C TYR A 204 -9.65 17.23 -0.51
N VAL A 205 -9.55 17.41 -1.82
CA VAL A 205 -10.12 18.58 -2.50
C VAL A 205 -11.66 18.60 -2.36
N ALA A 206 -12.31 17.44 -2.47
CA ALA A 206 -13.74 17.32 -2.25
C ALA A 206 -14.15 17.66 -0.80
N ALA A 207 -13.28 17.44 0.18
CA ALA A 207 -13.49 17.82 1.58
C ALA A 207 -13.16 19.30 1.86
N GLY A 208 -12.76 20.10 0.87
CA GLY A 208 -12.52 21.54 1.00
C GLY A 208 -11.05 21.94 1.16
N TRP A 209 -10.11 21.00 1.09
CA TRP A 209 -8.68 21.30 1.08
C TRP A 209 -8.23 21.92 -0.24
N ILE A 210 -7.25 22.80 -0.19
CA ILE A 210 -6.56 23.31 -1.37
C ILE A 210 -5.35 22.40 -1.64
N TYR A 211 -5.29 21.79 -2.82
CA TYR A 211 -4.09 21.05 -3.23
C TYR A 211 -2.98 22.05 -3.56
N ASP A 212 -1.86 21.99 -2.85
CA ASP A 212 -0.79 22.97 -2.87
C ASP A 212 0.51 22.44 -3.48
N GLY A 213 0.45 21.25 -4.08
CA GLY A 213 1.56 20.58 -4.75
C GLY A 213 1.98 19.27 -4.13
N GLU A 214 3.11 18.75 -4.57
CA GLU A 214 3.66 17.48 -4.08
C GLU A 214 5.18 17.47 -4.14
N ILE A 215 5.76 16.60 -3.33
CA ILE A 215 7.19 16.26 -3.38
C ILE A 215 7.28 14.78 -3.74
N CYS A 216 8.12 14.48 -4.73
CA CYS A 216 8.45 13.13 -5.13
C CYS A 216 9.64 12.64 -4.30
N ILE A 217 9.54 11.47 -3.68
CA ILE A 217 10.64 10.83 -2.96
C ILE A 217 11.26 9.77 -3.85
N ASP A 218 12.54 9.93 -4.16
CA ASP A 218 13.31 8.98 -4.94
C ASP A 218 13.39 7.61 -4.24
N LYS A 219 13.27 6.53 -5.00
CA LYS A 219 13.36 5.15 -4.52
C LYS A 219 14.41 4.38 -5.28
N ASN A 220 15.21 3.64 -4.54
CA ASN A 220 16.22 2.78 -5.13
C ASN A 220 15.57 1.64 -5.95
N PRO A 221 15.74 1.59 -7.29
CA PRO A 221 15.10 0.59 -8.15
C PRO A 221 15.49 -0.84 -7.79
N GLN A 222 16.74 -1.07 -7.38
CA GLN A 222 17.23 -2.39 -7.02
C GLN A 222 16.63 -2.88 -5.70
N ALA A 223 16.56 -2.01 -4.69
CA ALA A 223 15.90 -2.31 -3.42
C ALA A 223 14.41 -2.64 -3.64
N GLN A 224 13.74 -1.86 -4.48
CA GLN A 224 12.34 -2.09 -4.84
C GLN A 224 12.15 -3.40 -5.63
N ALA A 225 13.03 -3.72 -6.58
CA ALA A 225 12.99 -4.98 -7.32
C ALA A 225 13.12 -6.20 -6.41
N ILE A 226 14.04 -6.16 -5.45
CA ILE A 226 14.27 -7.24 -4.47
C ILE A 226 13.04 -7.38 -3.56
N ARG A 227 12.54 -6.27 -3.02
CA ARG A 227 11.40 -6.26 -2.10
C ARG A 227 10.12 -6.74 -2.74
N THR A 228 9.81 -6.27 -3.95
CA THR A 228 8.56 -6.58 -4.66
C THR A 228 8.67 -7.83 -5.54
N ARG A 229 9.86 -8.39 -5.70
CA ARG A 229 10.16 -9.49 -6.64
C ARG A 229 9.70 -9.19 -8.07
N SER A 230 9.67 -7.93 -8.45
CA SER A 230 9.18 -7.48 -9.75
C SER A 230 10.20 -7.76 -10.83
N LYS A 231 9.87 -8.69 -11.73
CA LYS A 231 10.69 -9.02 -12.90
C LYS A 231 10.88 -7.80 -13.82
N GLN A 232 9.95 -6.88 -13.86
CA GLN A 232 9.99 -5.68 -14.70
C GLN A 232 11.04 -4.65 -14.28
N LEU A 233 11.53 -4.72 -13.02
CA LEU A 233 12.62 -3.89 -12.51
C LEU A 233 13.97 -4.59 -12.57
N MET A 234 14.02 -5.88 -12.94
CA MET A 234 15.24 -6.65 -12.94
C MET A 234 16.07 -6.36 -14.19
N PHE A 235 17.36 -6.16 -14.00
CA PHE A 235 18.33 -5.89 -15.06
C PHE A 235 18.29 -6.91 -16.22
N VAL A 236 18.06 -8.18 -15.91
CA VAL A 236 17.95 -9.25 -16.92
C VAL A 236 16.80 -9.01 -17.91
N GLN A 237 15.79 -8.26 -17.55
CA GLN A 237 14.67 -7.96 -18.44
C GLN A 237 15.06 -7.03 -19.60
N LYS A 238 16.04 -6.15 -19.39
CA LYS A 238 16.61 -5.30 -20.42
C LYS A 238 17.11 -6.11 -21.63
N GLU A 239 17.74 -7.25 -21.38
CA GLU A 239 18.30 -8.11 -22.43
C GLU A 239 17.25 -9.02 -23.09
N LYS A 240 16.13 -9.30 -22.42
CA LYS A 240 15.09 -10.19 -22.93
C LYS A 240 14.03 -9.44 -23.73
N ASP A 241 13.43 -8.44 -23.12
CA ASP A 241 12.35 -7.66 -23.70
C ASP A 241 12.21 -6.35 -22.93
N SER A 242 12.80 -5.28 -23.47
CA SER A 242 12.78 -3.97 -22.82
C SER A 242 11.41 -3.30 -22.82
N SER A 243 10.44 -3.78 -23.64
CA SER A 243 9.05 -3.29 -23.60
C SER A 243 8.34 -3.60 -22.27
N TRP A 244 8.86 -4.56 -21.52
CA TRP A 244 8.38 -4.93 -20.18
C TRP A 244 9.04 -4.16 -19.04
N LEU A 245 10.07 -3.36 -19.33
CA LEU A 245 10.71 -2.55 -18.31
C LEU A 245 9.77 -1.46 -17.83
N ARG A 246 9.82 -1.21 -16.53
CA ARG A 246 9.14 -0.07 -15.89
C ARG A 246 10.10 0.65 -14.96
N PRO A 247 9.91 1.95 -14.71
CA PRO A 247 10.65 2.66 -13.67
C PRO A 247 10.28 2.13 -12.28
N ALA A 248 11.14 2.40 -11.30
CA ALA A 248 10.77 2.26 -9.90
C ALA A 248 9.63 3.21 -9.57
N MET A 249 8.78 2.82 -8.62
CA MET A 249 7.76 3.73 -8.09
C MET A 249 8.40 4.70 -7.10
N ALA A 250 8.13 5.97 -7.29
CA ALA A 250 8.37 6.97 -6.26
C ALA A 250 7.32 6.89 -5.16
N ASP A 251 7.67 7.38 -3.96
CA ASP A 251 6.67 7.80 -2.99
C ASP A 251 6.44 9.31 -3.13
N TYR A 252 5.36 9.80 -2.56
CA TYR A 252 4.95 11.19 -2.66
C TYR A 252 4.58 11.75 -1.30
N ILE A 253 4.89 13.02 -1.06
CA ILE A 253 4.25 13.83 -0.02
C ILE A 253 3.31 14.78 -0.73
N LEU A 254 2.02 14.52 -0.62
CA LEU A 254 0.97 15.40 -1.13
C LEU A 254 0.78 16.55 -0.15
N LEU A 255 0.87 17.78 -0.63
CA LEU A 255 0.72 18.96 0.19
C LEU A 255 -0.67 19.55 0.00
N PHE A 256 -1.36 19.69 1.11
CA PHE A 256 -2.65 20.35 1.16
C PHE A 256 -2.58 21.55 2.08
N ARG A 257 -3.37 22.58 1.77
CA ARG A 257 -3.47 23.79 2.58
C ARG A 257 -4.92 24.03 2.98
N HIS A 258 -5.11 24.30 4.27
CA HIS A 258 -6.41 24.76 4.78
C HIS A 258 -6.78 26.11 4.12
N PRO A 259 -8.01 26.32 3.60
CA PRO A 259 -8.45 27.63 3.15
C PRO A 259 -8.46 28.63 4.29
N GLY A 260 -8.35 29.91 3.96
CA GLY A 260 -8.29 31.01 4.93
C GLY A 260 -6.87 31.55 5.11
N GLU A 261 -6.78 32.61 5.91
CA GLU A 261 -5.53 33.31 6.16
C GLU A 261 -4.77 32.71 7.34
N ASN A 262 -3.46 32.55 7.17
CA ASN A 262 -2.59 32.11 8.25
C ASN A 262 -2.26 33.31 9.17
N THR A 263 -2.86 33.35 10.34
CA THR A 263 -2.63 34.40 11.33
C THR A 263 -1.35 34.20 12.14
N VAL A 264 -0.75 32.99 12.09
CA VAL A 264 0.49 32.64 12.80
C VAL A 264 1.55 32.23 11.77
N PRO A 265 2.39 33.14 11.30
CA PRO A 265 3.43 32.81 10.32
C PRO A 265 4.34 31.68 10.76
N VAL A 266 4.64 30.77 9.86
CA VAL A 266 5.62 29.73 10.10
C VAL A 266 7.01 30.30 9.88
N LYS A 267 7.85 30.22 10.92
CA LYS A 267 9.27 30.54 10.85
C LYS A 267 10.04 29.23 10.93
N THR A 268 10.51 28.77 9.78
CA THR A 268 11.27 27.54 9.70
C THR A 268 12.58 27.64 10.47
N ASP A 269 13.02 26.53 11.06
CA ASP A 269 14.30 26.34 11.74
C ASP A 269 15.37 25.69 10.85
N VAL A 270 15.12 25.58 9.53
CA VAL A 270 16.10 25.06 8.57
C VAL A 270 17.12 26.13 8.16
N THR A 271 18.37 25.70 7.95
CA THR A 271 19.41 26.60 7.40
C THR A 271 19.16 26.88 5.92
N ASN A 272 19.87 27.86 5.36
CA ASN A 272 19.76 28.16 3.93
C ASN A 272 20.20 26.96 3.06
N GLU A 273 21.25 26.27 3.47
CA GLU A 273 21.76 25.09 2.78
C GLU A 273 20.74 23.93 2.81
N GLU A 274 20.14 23.68 3.97
CA GLU A 274 19.06 22.69 4.09
C GLU A 274 17.84 23.11 3.29
N TRP A 275 17.46 24.40 3.32
CA TRP A 275 16.32 24.89 2.58
C TRP A 275 16.49 24.70 1.07
N ILE A 276 17.68 24.92 0.52
CA ILE A 276 17.98 24.65 -0.89
C ILE A 276 17.70 23.19 -1.24
N LEU A 277 18.09 22.26 -0.38
CA LEU A 277 17.84 20.83 -0.58
C LEU A 277 16.35 20.47 -0.42
N PHE A 278 15.70 21.04 0.57
CA PHE A 278 14.30 20.70 0.89
C PHE A 278 13.30 21.35 -0.08
N ALA A 279 13.69 22.43 -0.76
CA ALA A 279 12.88 23.11 -1.77
C ALA A 279 12.81 22.36 -3.12
N HIS A 280 13.65 21.33 -3.33
CA HIS A 280 13.56 20.54 -4.55
C HIS A 280 12.24 19.76 -4.63
N PRO A 281 11.64 19.65 -5.81
CA PRO A 281 10.41 18.88 -6.01
C PRO A 281 10.64 17.35 -5.92
N ILE A 282 11.90 16.92 -5.91
CA ILE A 282 12.31 15.53 -5.74
C ILE A 282 13.32 15.49 -4.60
N TRP A 283 13.02 14.68 -3.59
CA TRP A 283 13.93 14.41 -2.49
C TRP A 283 14.74 13.15 -2.76
N TYR A 284 16.03 13.36 -3.01
CA TYR A 284 16.99 12.29 -3.21
C TYR A 284 17.66 11.90 -1.89
N GLY A 285 18.21 10.68 -1.85
CA GLY A 285 19.11 10.22 -0.81
C GLY A 285 18.45 9.82 0.50
N ILE A 286 17.12 9.88 0.61
CA ILE A 286 16.41 9.41 1.80
C ILE A 286 16.61 7.91 1.93
N LYS A 287 17.20 7.48 3.05
CA LYS A 287 17.51 6.07 3.31
C LYS A 287 16.23 5.32 3.68
N GLU A 288 15.88 4.27 2.92
CA GLU A 288 14.70 3.41 3.23
C GLU A 288 14.80 2.71 4.60
N SER A 289 16.01 2.58 5.15
CA SER A 289 16.27 1.99 6.46
C SER A 289 16.21 2.98 7.61
N ASP A 290 16.02 4.29 7.34
CA ASP A 290 15.89 5.33 8.36
C ASP A 290 14.48 5.35 8.94
N VAL A 291 14.18 4.34 9.74
CA VAL A 291 12.87 4.10 10.36
C VAL A 291 13.04 3.63 11.80
N LEU A 292 12.06 3.87 12.66
CA LEU A 292 12.03 3.33 14.01
C LEU A 292 12.03 1.80 14.02
N LYS A 293 12.46 1.21 15.13
CA LYS A 293 12.49 -0.26 15.29
C LYS A 293 11.07 -0.80 15.41
N TYR A 294 10.61 -1.49 14.38
CA TYR A 294 9.23 -2.00 14.29
C TYR A 294 9.09 -3.52 14.51
N ARG A 295 10.21 -4.26 14.61
CA ARG A 295 10.17 -5.74 14.71
C ARG A 295 9.43 -6.26 15.95
N ALA A 296 9.40 -5.49 17.03
CA ALA A 296 8.68 -5.85 18.24
C ALA A 296 7.16 -5.63 18.16
N ALA A 297 6.68 -4.95 17.09
CA ALA A 297 5.26 -4.68 16.85
C ALA A 297 4.55 -5.76 16.04
N ARG A 298 5.29 -6.77 15.57
CA ARG A 298 4.73 -7.83 14.73
C ARG A 298 4.08 -8.90 15.58
N ASP A 299 2.78 -9.08 15.38
CA ASP A 299 2.07 -10.29 15.77
C ASP A 299 2.35 -11.39 14.73
N GLU A 300 2.40 -12.67 15.12
CA GLU A 300 3.07 -13.74 14.37
C GLU A 300 2.51 -14.09 12.98
N GLU A 301 1.29 -13.68 12.59
CA GLU A 301 0.68 -14.22 11.38
C GLU A 301 0.35 -13.21 10.26
N ASP A 302 0.02 -11.93 10.51
CA ASP A 302 -0.59 -11.08 9.49
C ASP A 302 0.29 -9.92 8.94
N GLU A 303 1.43 -9.62 9.51
CA GLU A 303 2.10 -8.34 9.28
C GLU A 303 3.45 -8.42 8.58
N LYS A 304 3.46 -8.93 7.36
CA LYS A 304 4.69 -8.95 6.54
C LYS A 304 5.14 -7.55 6.07
N HIS A 305 4.32 -6.50 6.29
CA HIS A 305 4.48 -5.24 5.56
C HIS A 305 4.35 -3.94 6.39
N ILE A 306 4.75 -3.94 7.66
CA ILE A 306 4.92 -2.66 8.37
C ILE A 306 6.05 -1.89 7.68
N CYS A 307 5.72 -0.78 7.05
CA CYS A 307 6.67 0.16 6.47
C CYS A 307 6.47 1.53 7.13
N PRO A 308 7.10 1.80 8.29
CA PRO A 308 7.06 3.12 8.90
C PRO A 308 7.60 4.17 7.92
N LEU A 309 7.05 5.38 7.99
CA LEU A 309 7.57 6.51 7.21
C LEU A 309 9.00 6.84 7.66
N GLN A 310 9.87 7.16 6.72
CA GLN A 310 11.25 7.48 7.00
C GLN A 310 11.36 8.74 7.86
N LEU A 311 12.21 8.69 8.90
CA LEU A 311 12.37 9.76 9.87
C LEU A 311 12.82 11.07 9.21
N GLU A 312 13.75 11.00 8.25
CA GLU A 312 14.20 12.17 7.50
C GLU A 312 13.07 12.81 6.68
N THR A 313 12.17 12.02 6.10
CA THR A 313 11.00 12.56 5.39
C THR A 313 10.09 13.36 6.33
N ILE A 314 9.82 12.79 7.51
CA ILE A 314 9.00 13.44 8.54
C ILE A 314 9.69 14.71 9.05
N GLU A 315 11.00 14.64 9.30
CA GLU A 315 11.82 15.77 9.75
C GLU A 315 11.72 16.96 8.80
N ARG A 316 11.95 16.72 7.50
CA ARG A 316 11.86 17.78 6.48
C ARG A 316 10.49 18.44 6.47
N CYS A 317 9.41 17.64 6.53
CA CYS A 317 8.04 18.15 6.58
C CYS A 317 7.79 19.01 7.83
N ILE A 318 8.14 18.52 9.00
CA ILE A 318 7.89 19.20 10.29
C ILE A 318 8.66 20.50 10.35
N ARG A 319 9.93 20.50 9.99
CA ARG A 319 10.80 21.69 10.06
C ARG A 319 10.41 22.75 9.04
N LEU A 320 9.95 22.36 7.84
CA LEU A 320 9.50 23.30 6.81
C LEU A 320 8.17 23.97 7.15
N TRP A 321 7.22 23.26 7.78
CA TRP A 321 5.83 23.72 7.81
C TRP A 321 5.21 23.84 9.20
N SER A 322 6.00 23.71 10.27
CA SER A 322 5.53 23.97 11.65
C SER A 322 6.52 24.80 12.44
N ASN A 323 6.01 25.55 13.43
CA ASN A 323 6.85 26.25 14.41
C ASN A 323 7.21 25.31 15.58
N PRO A 324 8.38 25.50 16.23
CA PRO A 324 8.62 24.93 17.54
C PRO A 324 7.50 25.27 18.54
N GLY A 325 7.11 24.30 19.37
CA GLY A 325 6.00 24.43 20.32
C GLY A 325 4.61 24.20 19.75
N GLU A 326 4.41 24.20 18.44
CA GLU A 326 3.13 23.86 17.82
C GLU A 326 2.82 22.37 17.89
N THR A 327 1.54 22.04 17.74
CA THR A 327 1.06 20.65 17.74
C THR A 327 1.08 20.07 16.33
N VAL A 328 1.73 18.93 16.17
CA VAL A 328 1.69 18.07 14.99
C VAL A 328 0.71 16.93 15.24
N LEU A 329 -0.13 16.61 14.24
CA LEU A 329 -1.13 15.55 14.32
C LEU A 329 -0.84 14.43 13.32
N SER A 330 -0.98 13.17 13.76
CA SER A 330 -1.10 12.01 12.89
C SER A 330 -2.36 11.21 13.26
N PRO A 331 -3.36 11.12 12.35
CA PRO A 331 -4.56 10.31 12.58
C PRO A 331 -4.30 8.80 12.43
N PHE A 332 -3.10 8.41 11.97
CA PHE A 332 -2.62 7.04 11.79
C PHE A 332 -1.19 6.95 12.31
N ALA A 333 -1.05 7.04 13.63
CA ALA A 333 0.25 7.20 14.27
C ALA A 333 1.17 5.97 14.14
N GLY A 334 0.61 4.78 13.86
CA GLY A 334 1.39 3.56 13.75
C GLY A 334 2.26 3.34 14.99
N ILE A 335 3.54 3.13 14.77
CA ILE A 335 4.53 2.97 15.85
C ILE A 335 5.08 4.31 16.39
N GLY A 336 4.46 5.46 16.02
CA GLY A 336 4.77 6.77 16.55
C GLY A 336 5.93 7.51 15.89
N SER A 337 6.26 7.22 14.65
CA SER A 337 7.40 7.86 13.95
C SER A 337 7.25 9.37 13.85
N GLU A 338 6.08 9.87 13.48
CA GLU A 338 5.77 11.30 13.38
C GLU A 338 5.87 12.00 14.74
N GLY A 339 5.41 11.32 15.79
CA GLY A 339 5.50 11.84 17.15
C GLY A 339 6.92 11.87 17.67
N TYR A 340 7.70 10.81 17.43
CA TYR A 340 9.11 10.75 17.80
C TYR A 340 9.87 11.94 17.19
N VAL A 341 9.74 12.16 15.87
CA VAL A 341 10.41 13.28 15.20
C VAL A 341 9.88 14.64 15.71
N SER A 342 8.56 14.78 15.89
CA SER A 342 7.97 16.01 16.41
C SER A 342 8.60 16.42 17.75
N ARG A 343 8.73 15.46 18.67
CA ARG A 343 9.33 15.71 19.98
C ARG A 343 10.82 16.05 19.89
N ARG A 344 11.55 15.34 19.03
CA ARG A 344 12.99 15.61 18.80
C ARG A 344 13.28 16.99 18.25
N PHE A 345 12.31 17.62 17.56
CA PHE A 345 12.41 18.99 17.02
C PHE A 345 11.54 20.01 17.78
N GLY A 346 11.17 19.72 19.02
CA GLY A 346 10.53 20.68 19.92
C GLY A 346 9.06 20.97 19.60
N ARG A 347 8.38 20.14 18.81
CA ARG A 347 6.94 20.23 18.56
C ARG A 347 6.18 19.37 19.56
N LYS A 348 4.94 19.74 19.83
CA LYS A 348 3.98 18.86 20.52
C LYS A 348 3.42 17.85 19.53
N PHE A 349 2.89 16.74 20.05
CA PHE A 349 2.33 15.72 19.18
C PHE A 349 0.99 15.19 19.72
N ILE A 350 0.04 14.99 18.81
CA ILE A 350 -1.17 14.20 19.04
C ILE A 350 -1.18 13.09 18.00
N GLY A 351 -1.32 11.84 18.45
CA GLY A 351 -1.43 10.69 17.58
C GLY A 351 -2.69 9.88 17.88
N ILE A 352 -3.28 9.29 16.85
CA ILE A 352 -4.37 8.33 16.97
C ILE A 352 -3.90 7.02 16.36
N GLU A 353 -4.13 5.91 17.05
CA GLU A 353 -3.79 4.57 16.60
C GLU A 353 -4.88 3.59 16.98
N LEU A 354 -5.31 2.76 16.03
CA LEU A 354 -6.38 1.79 16.26
C LEU A 354 -5.85 0.50 16.89
N LYS A 355 -4.64 0.09 16.52
CA LYS A 355 -4.08 -1.19 16.90
C LYS A 355 -3.30 -1.10 18.20
N GLN A 356 -3.70 -1.88 19.22
CA GLN A 356 -3.10 -1.88 20.55
C GLN A 356 -1.59 -2.14 20.51
N SER A 357 -1.11 -3.14 19.76
CA SER A 357 0.32 -3.46 19.71
C SER A 357 1.18 -2.33 19.12
N TYR A 358 0.65 -1.58 18.14
CA TYR A 358 1.32 -0.39 17.58
C TYR A 358 1.30 0.77 18.58
N PHE A 359 0.15 0.98 19.23
CA PHE A 359 -0.02 1.97 20.28
C PHE A 359 1.00 1.79 21.40
N ASP A 360 1.17 0.56 21.93
CA ASP A 360 2.11 0.26 23.02
C ASP A 360 3.57 0.55 22.64
N ILE A 361 3.90 0.35 21.38
CA ILE A 361 5.25 0.66 20.86
C ILE A 361 5.41 2.15 20.60
N ALA A 362 4.38 2.82 20.09
CA ALA A 362 4.39 4.26 19.92
C ALA A 362 4.60 5.00 21.26
N VAL A 363 3.94 4.55 22.34
CA VAL A 363 4.17 5.07 23.69
C VAL A 363 5.65 4.98 24.09
N LYS A 364 6.30 3.84 23.83
CA LYS A 364 7.73 3.66 24.13
C LYS A 364 8.62 4.58 23.31
N HIS A 365 8.33 4.74 22.00
CA HIS A 365 9.10 5.62 21.14
C HIS A 365 8.92 7.10 21.51
N LEU A 366 7.71 7.52 21.91
CA LEU A 366 7.45 8.88 22.37
C LEU A 366 8.14 9.18 23.70
N ALA A 367 8.14 8.23 24.64
CA ALA A 367 8.91 8.34 25.88
C ALA A 367 10.42 8.42 25.60
N GLN A 368 10.94 7.55 24.72
CA GLN A 368 12.34 7.59 24.27
C GLN A 368 12.71 8.94 23.64
N ALA A 369 11.85 9.53 22.80
CA ALA A 369 12.11 10.83 22.20
C ALA A 369 12.28 11.96 23.23
N ASN A 370 11.50 11.88 24.33
CA ASN A 370 11.63 12.83 25.43
C ASN A 370 12.93 12.62 26.25
N GLU A 371 13.33 11.37 26.49
CA GLU A 371 14.58 11.02 27.16
C GLU A 371 15.81 11.48 26.36
N GLU A 372 15.78 11.32 25.04
CA GLU A 372 16.85 11.76 24.13
C GLU A 372 16.90 13.30 23.98
N GLY A 373 15.84 14.00 24.36
CA GLY A 373 15.73 15.46 24.29
C GLY A 373 15.71 16.02 22.88
N LEU A 374 15.93 17.34 22.76
CA LEU A 374 15.95 18.02 21.46
C LEU A 374 17.18 17.60 20.66
N ARG A 375 16.95 17.36 19.38
CA ARG A 375 18.03 17.10 18.43
C ARG A 375 18.67 18.40 17.99
N ASP A 376 19.99 18.44 17.98
CA ASP A 376 20.74 19.50 17.31
C ASP A 376 20.68 19.24 15.78
N PRO A 377 20.06 20.12 15.01
CA PRO A 377 19.92 19.94 13.56
C PRO A 377 21.26 20.03 12.82
N THR A 378 22.31 20.58 13.46
CA THR A 378 23.65 20.69 12.86
C THR A 378 24.46 19.38 12.94
N VAL A 379 24.01 18.43 13.76
CA VAL A 379 24.65 17.12 13.90
C VAL A 379 24.06 16.15 12.85
N PRO A 380 24.88 15.63 11.91
CA PRO A 380 24.41 14.64 10.95
C PRO A 380 23.73 13.43 11.62
N ASN A 381 22.84 12.77 10.90
CA ASN A 381 22.14 11.58 11.36
C ASN A 381 23.11 10.37 11.39
N ASP A 382 24.06 10.36 12.32
CA ASP A 382 24.88 9.17 12.58
C ASP A 382 24.01 8.16 13.34
N LEU A 383 23.25 7.38 12.57
CA LEU A 383 22.72 6.13 13.09
C LEU A 383 23.90 5.28 13.56
N PRO A 384 23.85 4.65 14.75
CA PRO A 384 24.94 3.85 15.25
C PRO A 384 25.38 2.86 14.18
N GLU A 385 26.66 2.91 13.81
CA GLU A 385 27.25 2.01 12.82
C GLU A 385 26.80 0.59 13.15
N LYS A 386 26.14 -0.04 12.19
CA LYS A 386 25.87 -1.49 12.28
C LYS A 386 27.21 -2.13 12.50
N LYS A 387 27.41 -2.76 13.67
CA LYS A 387 28.59 -3.61 13.93
C LYS A 387 28.82 -4.43 12.67
N ALA A 388 29.98 -4.23 12.06
CA ALA A 388 30.35 -4.86 10.80
C ALA A 388 30.05 -6.36 10.88
N VAL A 389 29.17 -6.82 10.02
CA VAL A 389 28.94 -8.25 9.85
C VAL A 389 30.26 -8.84 9.38
N LYS A 390 30.89 -9.67 10.22
CA LYS A 390 32.10 -10.37 9.85
C LYS A 390 31.90 -11.02 8.48
N PRO A 391 32.80 -10.80 7.50
CA PRO A 391 32.64 -11.36 6.17
C PRO A 391 32.53 -12.88 6.27
N ARG A 392 31.45 -13.41 5.72
CA ARG A 392 31.23 -14.85 5.58
C ARG A 392 32.37 -15.37 4.72
N LYS A 393 33.24 -16.25 5.26
CA LYS A 393 34.33 -16.88 4.51
C LYS A 393 33.76 -17.51 3.23
N SER A 394 34.01 -16.90 2.08
CA SER A 394 33.69 -17.49 0.78
C SER A 394 34.52 -18.78 0.63
N LYS A 395 33.82 -19.88 0.33
CA LYS A 395 34.53 -21.08 -0.18
C LYS A 395 35.19 -20.66 -1.48
N ALA A 396 36.52 -20.76 -1.53
CA ALA A 396 37.29 -20.50 -2.72
C ALA A 396 36.82 -21.43 -3.85
N THR A 397 36.18 -20.86 -4.85
CA THR A 397 35.97 -21.52 -6.13
C THR A 397 37.22 -21.29 -6.95
N ALA A 398 37.85 -22.37 -7.41
CA ALA A 398 39.06 -22.32 -8.19
C ALA A 398 38.87 -21.42 -9.43
N VAL A 399 39.74 -20.43 -9.56
CA VAL A 399 39.82 -19.54 -10.71
C VAL A 399 40.51 -20.28 -11.84
N ALA A 400 39.84 -20.43 -12.98
CA ALA A 400 40.46 -20.89 -14.23
C ALA A 400 41.46 -19.83 -14.75
N PRO A 401 42.55 -20.23 -15.38
CA PRO A 401 43.58 -19.29 -15.84
C PRO A 401 43.04 -18.40 -16.98
N PRO A 402 43.57 -17.17 -17.12
CA PRO A 402 43.10 -16.22 -18.14
C PRO A 402 43.50 -16.67 -19.53
N LEU A 403 42.56 -16.61 -20.47
CA LEU A 403 42.78 -16.78 -21.90
C LEU A 403 43.65 -15.63 -22.41
N ALA A 404 44.74 -15.98 -23.12
CA ALA A 404 45.62 -15.03 -23.77
C ALA A 404 44.86 -14.19 -24.83
N VAL A 405 44.89 -12.88 -24.68
CA VAL A 405 44.38 -11.92 -25.68
C VAL A 405 45.48 -11.68 -26.68
N SER A 406 45.26 -12.09 -27.95
CA SER A 406 46.10 -11.69 -29.06
C SER A 406 45.80 -10.25 -29.49
N GLU A 407 46.85 -9.43 -29.65
CA GLU A 407 46.73 -8.04 -30.09
C GLU A 407 46.13 -7.94 -31.52
N PRO A 408 45.29 -6.93 -31.81
CA PRO A 408 44.82 -6.71 -33.17
C PRO A 408 45.88 -5.96 -34.00
N SER A 409 46.21 -6.50 -35.14
CA SER A 409 47.06 -5.87 -36.17
C SER A 409 46.41 -4.64 -36.74
N VAL A 410 47.14 -3.54 -36.79
CA VAL A 410 46.76 -2.28 -37.44
C VAL A 410 46.74 -2.50 -38.97
N VAL A 411 45.56 -2.36 -39.60
CA VAL A 411 45.43 -2.21 -41.03
C VAL A 411 44.99 -0.76 -41.30
N ALA A 412 45.90 -0.05 -41.98
CA ALA A 412 45.67 1.32 -42.48
C ALA A 412 44.61 1.30 -43.58
N VAL A 413 43.56 2.15 -43.42
CA VAL A 413 42.63 2.43 -44.50
C VAL A 413 42.97 3.81 -45.07
N ALA A 414 43.40 3.77 -46.35
CA ALA A 414 43.64 4.95 -47.18
C ALA A 414 42.35 5.63 -47.57
N ALA A 415 42.39 6.96 -47.57
CA ALA A 415 41.32 7.85 -48.04
C ALA A 415 41.14 7.71 -49.54
N ALA A 416 39.90 7.66 -49.99
CA ALA A 416 39.50 8.05 -51.36
C ALA A 416 38.33 9.02 -51.27
N ALA A 417 38.63 10.23 -51.67
CA ALA A 417 37.65 11.32 -51.94
C ALA A 417 37.24 11.28 -53.41
N MET A 418 36.15 12.04 -53.72
CA MET A 418 35.63 12.40 -55.06
C MET A 418 34.55 11.46 -55.61
N GLU A 419 33.46 11.89 -56.20
CA GLU A 419 32.97 13.17 -56.73
C GLU A 419 31.46 13.08 -57.02
N THR A 420 30.78 14.18 -56.80
CA THR A 420 29.65 14.78 -57.50
C THR A 420 28.96 14.05 -58.68
N SER A 421 27.66 14.02 -58.80
CA SER A 421 26.81 14.98 -59.56
C SER A 421 25.46 14.36 -59.94
N SER A 422 24.45 15.15 -59.79
CA SER A 422 23.26 15.39 -60.64
C SER A 422 22.58 14.23 -61.36
N THR A 423 21.38 13.90 -60.98
CA THR A 423 20.15 14.27 -61.67
C THR A 423 18.93 14.02 -60.75
#